data_19959504f7fbd2723eac8e417724ed37
#
_entry.id   19959504f7fbd2723eac8e417724ed37
#
_cell.length_a   1.000
_cell.length_b   1.000
_cell.length_c   1.000
_cell.angle_alpha   90.00
_cell.angle_beta   90.00
_cell.angle_gamma   90.00
#
_symmetry.space_group_name_H-M   'P 1'
#
loop_
_entity.id
_entity.type
_entity.pdbx_description
1 polymer ?
#
loop_
_entity_poly.entity_id
_entity_poly.type
_entity_poly.pdbx_seq_one_letter_code
_entity_poly.pdbx_strand_id
1 'polypeptide(L)'
;MNTKTLPLVIEPDVLDKSLGYENLLIVDLSRPETYLKMHVPGAVHLDYSQIIAVSRPAMGLVPEDATLTRVFSALGVDEHTHVVAYDDEGGGRAARLLWTLEVAGHKHYSLLNGGLHAWVNEGHPLETTAATPTAKTFQLRRNNAPLADSAYISDRLGRDDCRLLDARSPDEYNGLKKYAERAGHIPGAVNLEWTQAIDTGRNMRLKTDEELNALLSPLGITADKEVIVYCQTHHRSAHTYLMLRQLGFENVKGYAGSWSDWGNNPDLPVE
;
A
#
# COMPACT_ATOMS: atom_id res chain seq x y z
N MET A 1 -3.55 -29.59 7.31
CA MET A 1 -3.48 -28.67 6.17
C MET A 1 -2.27 -27.80 6.38
N ASN A 2 -1.24 -27.87 5.50
CA ASN A 2 -0.04 -27.05 5.63
C ASN A 2 -0.32 -25.67 5.03
N THR A 3 -0.77 -24.71 5.84
CA THR A 3 -0.83 -23.29 5.47
C THR A 3 0.60 -22.77 5.49
N LYS A 4 1.24 -22.74 4.34
CA LYS A 4 2.57 -22.14 4.19
C LYS A 4 2.40 -20.63 4.30
N THR A 5 2.91 -20.03 5.34
CA THR A 5 2.96 -18.56 5.48
C THR A 5 3.99 -18.03 4.48
N LEU A 6 3.55 -17.20 3.55
CA LEU A 6 4.44 -16.50 2.63
C LEU A 6 4.98 -15.22 3.31
N PRO A 7 6.20 -14.76 2.98
CA PRO A 7 6.73 -13.50 3.49
C PRO A 7 5.93 -12.28 2.97
N LEU A 8 6.13 -11.11 3.59
CA LEU A 8 5.40 -9.87 3.23
C LEU A 8 5.65 -9.45 1.78
N VAL A 9 6.87 -9.61 1.29
CA VAL A 9 7.24 -9.38 -0.12
C VAL A 9 7.74 -10.69 -0.69
N ILE A 10 7.17 -11.12 -1.82
CA ILE A 10 7.53 -12.38 -2.48
C ILE A 10 8.01 -12.16 -3.91
N GLU A 11 8.97 -12.97 -4.34
CA GLU A 11 9.47 -12.97 -5.71
C GLU A 11 8.53 -13.76 -6.65
N PRO A 12 8.53 -13.48 -7.97
CA PRO A 12 7.73 -14.21 -8.96
C PRO A 12 7.90 -15.73 -8.89
N ASP A 13 9.10 -16.22 -8.76
CA ASP A 13 9.39 -17.67 -8.61
C ASP A 13 8.70 -18.30 -7.40
N VAL A 14 8.54 -17.55 -6.31
CA VAL A 14 7.86 -18.03 -5.10
C VAL A 14 6.37 -18.13 -5.35
N LEU A 15 5.78 -17.14 -6.02
CA LEU A 15 4.38 -17.15 -6.39
C LEU A 15 4.09 -18.26 -7.40
N ASP A 16 4.91 -18.41 -8.45
CA ASP A 16 4.74 -19.44 -9.48
C ASP A 16 4.69 -20.85 -8.88
N LYS A 17 5.60 -21.16 -7.96
CA LYS A 17 5.61 -22.43 -7.21
C LYS A 17 4.45 -22.60 -6.24
N SER A 18 3.71 -21.53 -5.97
CA SER A 18 2.57 -21.51 -5.04
C SER A 18 1.22 -21.51 -5.77
N LEU A 19 1.22 -21.39 -7.10
CA LEU A 19 0.00 -21.45 -7.89
C LEU A 19 -0.76 -22.75 -7.60
N GLY A 20 -2.08 -22.65 -7.41
CA GLY A 20 -2.93 -23.80 -7.10
C GLY A 20 -2.98 -24.20 -5.62
N TYR A 21 -2.35 -23.47 -4.70
CA TYR A 21 -2.59 -23.69 -3.26
C TYR A 21 -4.02 -23.31 -2.90
N GLU A 22 -4.70 -24.19 -2.14
CA GLU A 22 -6.12 -24.09 -1.83
C GLU A 22 -6.56 -22.77 -1.19
N ASN A 23 -5.68 -22.15 -0.38
CA ASN A 23 -5.98 -20.92 0.35
C ASN A 23 -5.27 -19.68 -0.25
N LEU A 24 -4.71 -19.79 -1.44
CA LEU A 24 -4.08 -18.66 -2.11
C LEU A 24 -5.11 -17.90 -2.95
N LEU A 25 -5.19 -16.59 -2.73
CA LEU A 25 -5.95 -15.67 -3.56
C LEU A 25 -4.98 -14.66 -4.17
N ILE A 26 -4.89 -14.64 -5.50
CA ILE A 26 -4.08 -13.66 -6.22
C ILE A 26 -4.99 -12.53 -6.68
N VAL A 27 -4.64 -11.29 -6.34
CA VAL A 27 -5.43 -10.10 -6.65
C VAL A 27 -4.63 -9.15 -7.53
N ASP A 28 -5.17 -8.90 -8.71
CA ASP A 28 -4.64 -7.96 -9.69
C ASP A 28 -5.32 -6.59 -9.54
N LEU A 29 -4.52 -5.55 -9.30
CA LEU A 29 -4.96 -4.15 -9.24
C LEU A 29 -4.43 -3.34 -10.43
N SER A 30 -3.97 -4.00 -11.48
CA SER A 30 -3.60 -3.35 -12.74
C SER A 30 -4.80 -2.64 -13.36
N ARG A 31 -4.55 -1.82 -14.37
CA ARG A 31 -5.63 -1.25 -15.17
C ARG A 31 -6.45 -2.36 -15.81
N PRO A 32 -7.79 -2.21 -15.90
CA PRO A 32 -8.67 -3.24 -16.48
C PRO A 32 -8.21 -3.72 -17.86
N GLU A 33 -7.69 -2.81 -18.70
CA GLU A 33 -7.19 -3.13 -20.04
C GLU A 33 -5.92 -3.98 -20.00
N THR A 34 -5.08 -3.78 -18.98
CA THR A 34 -3.88 -4.59 -18.75
C THR A 34 -4.27 -6.00 -18.30
N TYR A 35 -5.16 -6.11 -17.31
CA TYR A 35 -5.67 -7.38 -16.81
C TYR A 35 -6.30 -8.25 -17.91
N LEU A 36 -7.13 -7.65 -18.77
CA LEU A 36 -7.78 -8.36 -19.89
C LEU A 36 -6.80 -8.83 -20.98
N LYS A 37 -5.63 -8.19 -21.08
CA LYS A 37 -4.58 -8.60 -22.03
C LYS A 37 -3.67 -9.67 -21.47
N MET A 38 -3.33 -9.55 -20.20
CA MET A 38 -2.41 -10.47 -19.51
C MET A 38 -2.50 -10.30 -17.99
N HIS A 39 -2.52 -11.39 -17.28
CA HIS A 39 -2.46 -11.41 -15.82
C HIS A 39 -1.82 -12.73 -15.33
N VAL A 40 -1.48 -12.77 -14.04
CA VAL A 40 -0.99 -13.98 -13.36
C VAL A 40 -2.09 -15.04 -13.38
N PRO A 41 -1.81 -16.33 -13.70
CA PRO A 41 -2.81 -17.37 -13.73
C PRO A 41 -3.67 -17.44 -12.47
N GLY A 42 -5.00 -17.47 -12.65
CA GLY A 42 -5.97 -17.50 -11.55
C GLY A 42 -6.14 -16.18 -10.79
N ALA A 43 -5.47 -15.11 -11.19
CA ALA A 43 -5.63 -13.81 -10.54
C ALA A 43 -7.03 -13.23 -10.77
N VAL A 44 -7.61 -12.67 -9.71
CA VAL A 44 -8.89 -11.96 -9.73
C VAL A 44 -8.63 -10.46 -9.80
N HIS A 45 -9.29 -9.76 -10.71
CA HIS A 45 -9.18 -8.31 -10.78
C HIS A 45 -10.02 -7.60 -9.71
N LEU A 46 -9.40 -6.65 -9.03
CA LEU A 46 -10.06 -5.74 -8.09
C LEU A 46 -9.91 -4.29 -8.56
N ASP A 47 -11.04 -3.64 -8.83
CA ASP A 47 -11.02 -2.20 -9.09
C ASP A 47 -10.58 -1.44 -7.84
N TYR A 48 -9.53 -0.65 -7.96
CA TYR A 48 -8.92 0.13 -6.88
C TYR A 48 -9.94 1.04 -6.16
N SER A 49 -10.94 1.55 -6.87
CA SER A 49 -12.00 2.40 -6.30
C SER A 49 -12.82 1.70 -5.19
N GLN A 50 -12.85 0.36 -5.15
CA GLN A 50 -13.60 -0.40 -4.15
C GLN A 50 -12.94 -0.40 -2.76
N ILE A 51 -11.66 -0.04 -2.68
CA ILE A 51 -10.90 -0.01 -1.42
C ILE A 51 -10.56 1.41 -0.96
N ILE A 52 -11.15 2.42 -1.57
CA ILE A 52 -11.03 3.81 -1.17
C ILE A 52 -12.41 4.44 -0.97
N ALA A 53 -12.48 5.40 -0.05
CA ALA A 53 -13.65 6.25 0.14
C ALA A 53 -13.27 7.71 -0.04
N VAL A 54 -14.27 8.53 -0.37
CA VAL A 54 -14.12 9.97 -0.59
C VAL A 54 -15.14 10.72 0.29
N SER A 55 -14.63 11.62 1.11
CA SER A 55 -15.43 12.61 1.84
C SER A 55 -14.75 13.96 1.64
N ARG A 56 -15.18 14.70 0.61
CA ARG A 56 -14.49 15.93 0.19
C ARG A 56 -14.31 16.93 1.32
N PRO A 57 -13.11 17.56 1.45
CA PRO A 57 -11.99 17.52 0.50
C PRO A 57 -11.11 16.27 0.62
N ALA A 58 -11.21 15.49 1.71
CA ALA A 58 -10.40 14.29 1.93
C ALA A 58 -10.75 13.19 0.91
N MET A 59 -9.71 12.68 0.25
CA MET A 59 -9.81 11.63 -0.76
C MET A 59 -8.89 10.47 -0.37
N GLY A 60 -9.25 9.25 -0.72
CA GLY A 60 -8.44 8.08 -0.38
C GLY A 60 -8.64 7.57 1.06
N LEU A 61 -9.74 7.94 1.70
CA LEU A 61 -10.12 7.42 3.01
C LEU A 61 -10.37 5.91 2.97
N VAL A 62 -10.36 5.29 4.15
CA VAL A 62 -10.75 3.88 4.29
C VAL A 62 -12.27 3.78 4.17
N PRO A 63 -12.82 2.88 3.34
CA PRO A 63 -14.25 2.63 3.30
C PRO A 63 -14.83 2.19 4.65
N GLU A 64 -16.14 2.35 4.80
CA GLU A 64 -16.88 1.85 5.96
C GLU A 64 -16.77 0.31 6.07
N ASP A 65 -16.85 -0.19 7.30
CA ASP A 65 -16.68 -1.62 7.61
C ASP A 65 -17.64 -2.52 6.82
N ALA A 66 -18.88 -2.09 6.64
CA ALA A 66 -19.87 -2.82 5.84
C ALA A 66 -19.46 -2.95 4.35
N THR A 67 -18.87 -1.88 3.79
CA THR A 67 -18.35 -1.89 2.42
C THR A 67 -17.16 -2.83 2.28
N LEU A 68 -16.16 -2.73 3.19
CA LEU A 68 -15.00 -3.62 3.18
C LEU A 68 -15.40 -5.08 3.37
N THR A 69 -16.32 -5.37 4.31
CA THR A 69 -16.85 -6.73 4.52
C THR A 69 -17.44 -7.28 3.24
N ARG A 70 -18.27 -6.50 2.54
CA ARG A 70 -18.88 -6.92 1.27
C ARG A 70 -17.84 -7.14 0.17
N VAL A 71 -16.89 -6.22 0.02
CA VAL A 71 -15.83 -6.30 -1.01
C VAL A 71 -14.95 -7.53 -0.79
N PHE A 72 -14.43 -7.71 0.42
CA PHE A 72 -13.54 -8.83 0.72
C PHE A 72 -14.24 -10.18 0.72
N SER A 73 -15.52 -10.23 1.15
CA SER A 73 -16.33 -11.45 1.01
C SER A 73 -16.55 -11.83 -0.44
N ALA A 74 -16.91 -10.87 -1.30
CA ALA A 74 -17.10 -11.09 -2.73
C ALA A 74 -15.79 -11.50 -3.44
N LEU A 75 -14.66 -10.97 -2.98
CA LEU A 75 -13.33 -11.31 -3.49
C LEU A 75 -12.88 -12.73 -3.10
N GLY A 76 -13.54 -13.35 -2.11
CA GLY A 76 -13.20 -14.69 -1.62
C GLY A 76 -12.20 -14.70 -0.47
N VAL A 77 -12.12 -13.62 0.30
CA VAL A 77 -11.26 -13.55 1.49
C VAL A 77 -12.02 -14.11 2.70
N ASP A 78 -11.34 -14.96 3.46
CA ASP A 78 -11.72 -15.40 4.80
C ASP A 78 -10.50 -15.40 5.72
N GLU A 79 -10.61 -15.86 6.95
CA GLU A 79 -9.51 -15.86 7.93
C GLU A 79 -8.32 -16.75 7.54
N HIS A 80 -8.51 -17.71 6.64
CA HIS A 80 -7.49 -18.66 6.18
C HIS A 80 -6.87 -18.27 4.83
N THR A 81 -7.47 -17.32 4.12
CA THR A 81 -7.01 -16.90 2.79
C THR A 81 -5.69 -16.15 2.89
N HIS A 82 -4.69 -16.54 2.11
CA HIS A 82 -3.48 -15.75 1.91
C HIS A 82 -3.63 -14.93 0.62
N VAL A 83 -3.66 -13.61 0.76
CA VAL A 83 -3.83 -12.69 -0.37
C VAL A 83 -2.46 -12.29 -0.91
N VAL A 84 -2.19 -12.57 -2.19
CA VAL A 84 -1.04 -12.00 -2.91
C VAL A 84 -1.56 -10.91 -3.83
N ALA A 85 -1.12 -9.67 -3.62
CA ALA A 85 -1.52 -8.54 -4.44
C ALA A 85 -0.40 -8.06 -5.36
N TYR A 86 -0.76 -7.62 -6.55
CA TYR A 86 0.14 -6.98 -7.49
C TYR A 86 -0.59 -5.93 -8.35
N ASP A 87 0.20 -5.10 -9.03
CA ASP A 87 -0.29 -4.12 -10.01
C ASP A 87 0.70 -3.96 -11.19
N ASP A 88 0.40 -2.99 -12.07
CA ASP A 88 1.20 -2.64 -13.24
C ASP A 88 1.95 -1.29 -13.11
N GLU A 89 2.13 -0.78 -11.85
CA GLU A 89 2.72 0.55 -11.64
C GLU A 89 3.86 0.59 -10.61
N GLY A 90 4.30 -0.57 -10.11
CA GLY A 90 5.37 -0.66 -9.10
C GLY A 90 4.90 -0.86 -7.67
N GLY A 91 3.68 -1.35 -7.45
CA GLY A 91 3.20 -1.83 -6.16
C GLY A 91 2.35 -0.84 -5.34
N GLY A 92 2.05 0.35 -5.87
CA GLY A 92 1.31 1.37 -5.13
C GLY A 92 -0.13 0.97 -4.81
N ARG A 93 -0.87 0.47 -5.80
CA ARG A 93 -2.26 0.00 -5.62
C ARG A 93 -2.30 -1.30 -4.82
N ALA A 94 -1.39 -2.22 -5.12
CA ALA A 94 -1.27 -3.48 -4.39
C ALA A 94 -0.99 -3.23 -2.91
N ALA A 95 -0.02 -2.39 -2.58
CA ALA A 95 0.30 -2.01 -1.20
C ALA A 95 -0.90 -1.36 -0.50
N ARG A 96 -1.70 -0.54 -1.20
CA ARG A 96 -2.92 0.04 -0.64
C ARG A 96 -3.95 -1.03 -0.28
N LEU A 97 -4.14 -2.06 -1.12
CA LEU A 97 -5.01 -3.19 -0.77
C LEU A 97 -4.50 -3.89 0.48
N LEU A 98 -3.21 -4.22 0.55
CA LEU A 98 -2.61 -4.94 1.67
C LEU A 98 -2.74 -4.16 2.99
N TRP A 99 -2.47 -2.86 2.96
CA TRP A 99 -2.72 -1.98 4.10
C TRP A 99 -4.20 -1.93 4.50
N THR A 100 -5.13 -1.89 3.53
CA THR A 100 -6.57 -1.89 3.81
C THR A 100 -7.03 -3.22 4.41
N LEU A 101 -6.45 -4.35 3.99
CA LEU A 101 -6.66 -5.66 4.62
C LEU A 101 -6.18 -5.68 6.07
N GLU A 102 -5.01 -5.12 6.37
CA GLU A 102 -4.49 -4.99 7.73
C GLU A 102 -5.41 -4.14 8.61
N VAL A 103 -5.93 -3.02 8.09
CA VAL A 103 -6.95 -2.18 8.76
C VAL A 103 -8.23 -2.97 9.01
N ALA A 104 -8.64 -3.85 8.09
CA ALA A 104 -9.80 -4.73 8.27
C ALA A 104 -9.54 -5.93 9.19
N GLY A 105 -8.30 -6.08 9.70
CA GLY A 105 -7.88 -7.12 10.63
C GLY A 105 -7.41 -8.42 9.99
N HIS A 106 -7.22 -8.45 8.67
CA HIS A 106 -6.64 -9.58 7.96
C HIS A 106 -5.13 -9.56 8.04
N LYS A 107 -4.49 -10.73 8.25
CA LYS A 107 -3.05 -10.82 8.57
C LYS A 107 -2.22 -11.60 7.55
N HIS A 108 -2.86 -12.29 6.61
CA HIS A 108 -2.21 -13.20 5.67
C HIS A 108 -2.17 -12.58 4.29
N TYR A 109 -1.12 -11.81 4.00
CA TYR A 109 -0.98 -11.14 2.72
C TYR A 109 0.48 -10.96 2.32
N SER A 110 0.72 -10.82 1.01
CA SER A 110 2.02 -10.56 0.41
C SER A 110 1.89 -9.60 -0.78
N LEU A 111 2.94 -8.81 -1.01
CA LEU A 111 3.16 -8.07 -2.23
C LEU A 111 3.99 -8.93 -3.21
N LEU A 112 3.57 -9.03 -4.46
CA LEU A 112 4.41 -9.56 -5.52
C LEU A 112 5.47 -8.52 -5.91
N ASN A 113 6.73 -8.79 -5.64
CA ASN A 113 7.83 -7.86 -5.87
C ASN A 113 8.03 -7.61 -7.37
N GLY A 114 7.96 -6.35 -7.79
CA GLY A 114 7.99 -5.94 -9.19
C GLY A 114 6.67 -6.16 -9.94
N GLY A 115 5.64 -6.72 -9.28
CA GLY A 115 4.29 -6.85 -9.83
C GLY A 115 4.25 -7.55 -11.18
N LEU A 116 3.35 -7.08 -12.06
CA LEU A 116 3.20 -7.63 -13.40
C LEU A 116 4.47 -7.48 -14.25
N HIS A 117 5.28 -6.43 -14.02
CA HIS A 117 6.53 -6.21 -14.76
C HIS A 117 7.54 -7.33 -14.55
N ALA A 118 7.79 -7.71 -13.29
CA ALA A 118 8.69 -8.80 -12.98
C ALA A 118 8.16 -10.14 -13.50
N TRP A 119 6.87 -10.41 -13.28
CA TRP A 119 6.22 -11.63 -13.73
C TRP A 119 6.37 -11.85 -15.23
N VAL A 120 6.04 -10.84 -16.05
CA VAL A 120 6.10 -10.93 -17.51
C VAL A 120 7.54 -11.01 -18.03
N ASN A 121 8.41 -10.11 -17.54
CA ASN A 121 9.78 -10.00 -18.07
C ASN A 121 10.65 -11.22 -17.71
N GLU A 122 10.27 -11.99 -16.70
CA GLU A 122 10.97 -13.21 -16.29
C GLU A 122 10.36 -14.47 -16.93
N GLY A 123 9.34 -14.32 -17.77
CA GLY A 123 8.80 -15.40 -18.59
C GLY A 123 7.85 -16.34 -17.84
N HIS A 124 7.24 -15.89 -16.74
CA HIS A 124 6.24 -16.68 -16.02
C HIS A 124 4.92 -16.82 -16.80
N PRO A 125 4.11 -17.86 -16.53
CA PRO A 125 2.86 -18.11 -17.24
C PRO A 125 1.87 -16.95 -17.15
N LEU A 126 1.11 -16.73 -18.21
CA LEU A 126 0.11 -15.66 -18.30
C LEU A 126 -1.25 -16.23 -18.69
N GLU A 127 -2.31 -15.60 -18.21
CA GLU A 127 -3.70 -15.82 -18.61
C GLU A 127 -4.34 -14.55 -19.16
N THR A 128 -5.41 -14.75 -19.94
CA THR A 128 -6.26 -13.66 -20.50
C THR A 128 -7.73 -13.86 -20.12
N THR A 129 -8.08 -15.03 -19.59
CA THR A 129 -9.44 -15.35 -19.17
C THR A 129 -9.68 -14.86 -17.76
N ALA A 130 -10.60 -13.90 -17.60
CA ALA A 130 -10.92 -13.34 -16.30
C ALA A 130 -11.40 -14.42 -15.32
N ALA A 131 -10.74 -14.52 -14.18
CA ALA A 131 -11.16 -15.41 -13.10
C ALA A 131 -12.37 -14.84 -12.36
N THR A 132 -13.31 -15.73 -11.99
CA THR A 132 -14.46 -15.39 -11.15
C THR A 132 -14.18 -15.84 -9.73
N PRO A 133 -14.10 -14.94 -8.73
CA PRO A 133 -13.84 -15.33 -7.36
C PRO A 133 -15.02 -16.13 -6.78
N THR A 134 -14.71 -17.13 -5.96
CA THR A 134 -15.71 -17.79 -5.14
C THR A 134 -15.89 -17.01 -3.85
N ALA A 135 -17.06 -16.42 -3.65
CA ALA A 135 -17.34 -15.61 -2.47
C ALA A 135 -17.22 -16.44 -1.18
N LYS A 136 -16.68 -15.82 -0.14
CA LYS A 136 -16.54 -16.36 1.21
C LYS A 136 -17.14 -15.40 2.23
N THR A 137 -17.13 -15.77 3.51
CA THR A 137 -17.57 -14.89 4.60
C THR A 137 -16.35 -14.22 5.23
N PHE A 138 -16.15 -12.94 4.96
CA PHE A 138 -15.13 -12.14 5.61
C PHE A 138 -15.64 -11.57 6.94
N GLN A 139 -14.93 -11.87 8.04
CA GLN A 139 -15.24 -11.32 9.36
C GLN A 139 -14.29 -10.14 9.64
N LEU A 140 -14.77 -8.93 9.41
CA LEU A 140 -13.98 -7.72 9.67
C LEU A 140 -13.76 -7.55 11.19
N ARG A 141 -12.51 -7.32 11.56
CA ARG A 141 -12.07 -7.00 12.93
C ARG A 141 -11.20 -5.75 12.87
N ARG A 142 -11.82 -4.58 12.93
CA ARG A 142 -11.13 -3.30 12.73
C ARG A 142 -9.85 -3.21 13.55
N ASN A 143 -8.72 -2.97 12.87
CA ASN A 143 -7.42 -2.71 13.46
C ASN A 143 -7.06 -1.24 13.19
N ASN A 144 -6.96 -0.44 14.26
CA ASN A 144 -6.58 0.96 14.16
C ASN A 144 -5.07 1.20 14.32
N ALA A 145 -4.28 0.16 14.60
CA ALA A 145 -2.83 0.30 14.76
C ALA A 145 -2.13 0.91 13.52
N PRO A 146 -2.47 0.51 12.27
CA PRO A 146 -1.84 1.07 11.08
C PRO A 146 -2.42 2.42 10.65
N LEU A 147 -3.35 3.03 11.42
CA LEU A 147 -4.03 4.27 11.05
C LEU A 147 -3.49 5.49 11.81
N ALA A 148 -3.38 6.60 11.10
CA ALA A 148 -3.30 7.94 11.67
C ALA A 148 -4.35 8.84 10.99
N ASP A 149 -4.85 9.83 11.72
CA ASP A 149 -5.66 10.93 11.21
C ASP A 149 -4.98 12.28 11.51
N SER A 150 -5.59 13.38 11.08
CA SER A 150 -5.03 14.71 11.27
C SER A 150 -4.90 15.11 12.74
N ALA A 151 -5.84 14.69 13.59
CA ALA A 151 -5.77 14.94 15.04
C ALA A 151 -4.61 14.17 15.66
N TYR A 152 -4.46 12.88 15.33
CA TYR A 152 -3.35 12.07 15.79
C TYR A 152 -1.99 12.66 15.42
N ILE A 153 -1.85 13.18 14.19
CA ILE A 153 -0.62 13.81 13.70
C ILE A 153 -0.38 15.14 14.43
N SER A 154 -1.43 15.98 14.60
CA SER A 154 -1.32 17.28 15.27
C SER A 154 -0.76 17.15 16.70
N ASP A 155 -1.18 16.12 17.44
CA ASP A 155 -0.69 15.82 18.79
C ASP A 155 0.78 15.37 18.83
N ARG A 156 1.37 15.07 17.67
CA ARG A 156 2.74 14.53 17.51
C ARG A 156 3.70 15.45 16.81
N LEU A 157 3.25 16.61 16.36
CA LEU A 157 4.13 17.59 15.72
C LEU A 157 5.27 17.99 16.68
N GLY A 158 6.50 17.95 16.16
CA GLY A 158 7.71 18.33 16.91
C GLY A 158 8.20 17.31 17.95
N ARG A 159 7.61 16.11 18.03
CA ARG A 159 8.09 15.05 18.93
C ARG A 159 9.31 14.34 18.35
N ASP A 160 10.29 14.06 19.22
CA ASP A 160 11.53 13.38 18.82
C ASP A 160 11.34 11.87 18.55
N ASP A 161 10.31 11.26 19.14
CA ASP A 161 9.98 9.84 19.01
C ASP A 161 9.05 9.53 17.81
N CYS A 162 8.64 10.57 17.05
CA CYS A 162 7.79 10.44 15.89
C CYS A 162 8.43 11.12 14.65
N ARG A 163 8.28 10.52 13.49
CA ARG A 163 8.70 11.06 12.20
C ARG A 163 7.56 11.03 11.20
N LEU A 164 7.40 12.13 10.48
CA LEU A 164 6.48 12.25 9.36
C LEU A 164 7.26 12.07 8.06
N LEU A 165 6.81 11.16 7.20
CA LEU A 165 7.45 10.86 5.93
C LEU A 165 6.48 11.13 4.78
N ASP A 166 6.79 12.15 3.97
CA ASP A 166 6.04 12.53 2.77
C ASP A 166 6.54 11.74 1.56
N ALA A 167 5.68 10.91 1.01
CA ALA A 167 5.99 10.08 -0.16
C ALA A 167 5.67 10.75 -1.51
N ARG A 168 5.33 12.05 -1.51
CA ARG A 168 5.08 12.85 -2.71
C ARG A 168 6.38 13.24 -3.40
N SER A 169 6.24 13.78 -4.62
CA SER A 169 7.40 14.35 -5.32
C SER A 169 8.01 15.53 -4.56
N PRO A 170 9.32 15.83 -4.75
CA PRO A 170 9.96 17.01 -4.18
C PRO A 170 9.23 18.31 -4.53
N ASP A 171 8.69 18.44 -5.74
CA ASP A 171 7.94 19.62 -6.17
C ASP A 171 6.64 19.81 -5.37
N GLU A 172 5.94 18.72 -5.03
CA GLU A 172 4.74 18.77 -4.18
C GLU A 172 5.12 19.13 -2.74
N TYR A 173 6.17 18.53 -2.21
CA TYR A 173 6.68 18.77 -0.87
C TYR A 173 7.14 20.22 -0.69
N ASN A 174 7.90 20.76 -1.63
CA ASN A 174 8.43 22.14 -1.60
C ASN A 174 7.38 23.20 -2.01
N GLY A 175 6.12 22.81 -2.27
CA GLY A 175 5.07 23.74 -2.63
C GLY A 175 5.12 24.26 -4.06
N LEU A 176 5.99 23.72 -4.92
CA LEU A 176 6.07 24.09 -6.34
C LEU A 176 4.92 23.53 -7.18
N LYS A 177 4.33 22.40 -6.73
CA LYS A 177 3.10 21.82 -7.29
C LYS A 177 2.00 21.77 -6.25
N LYS A 178 0.81 22.23 -6.62
CA LYS A 178 -0.33 22.36 -5.72
C LYS A 178 -1.48 21.45 -6.15
N TYR A 179 -1.92 20.55 -5.24
CA TYR A 179 -3.06 19.65 -5.44
C TYR A 179 -4.08 19.72 -4.28
N ALA A 180 -4.03 20.77 -3.46
CA ALA A 180 -4.96 21.12 -2.40
C ALA A 180 -5.08 22.66 -2.34
N GLU A 181 -5.88 23.22 -1.44
CA GLU A 181 -5.98 24.67 -1.28
C GLU A 181 -4.67 25.32 -0.85
N ARG A 182 -3.81 24.58 -0.12
CA ARG A 182 -2.48 25.04 0.26
C ARG A 182 -1.41 24.15 -0.35
N ALA A 183 -0.26 24.75 -0.65
CA ALA A 183 0.95 24.08 -1.09
C ALA A 183 1.89 23.84 0.11
N GLY A 184 2.94 23.04 -0.03
CA GLY A 184 3.89 22.72 1.03
C GLY A 184 3.68 21.34 1.63
N HIS A 185 4.04 21.17 2.90
CA HIS A 185 4.00 19.88 3.60
C HIS A 185 3.60 20.03 5.09
N ILE A 186 3.40 18.91 5.78
CA ILE A 186 3.12 18.88 7.22
C ILE A 186 4.40 19.30 7.96
N PRO A 187 4.35 20.25 8.92
CA PRO A 187 5.55 20.74 9.60
C PRO A 187 6.42 19.64 10.20
N GLY A 188 7.72 19.73 9.93
CA GLY A 188 8.71 18.74 10.38
C GLY A 188 8.69 17.41 9.61
N ALA A 189 7.90 17.28 8.57
CA ALA A 189 7.95 16.10 7.70
C ALA A 189 9.25 16.10 6.89
N VAL A 190 9.77 14.90 6.61
CA VAL A 190 10.87 14.69 5.66
C VAL A 190 10.31 14.09 4.37
N ASN A 191 11.01 14.32 3.24
CA ASN A 191 10.54 13.83 1.94
C ASN A 191 11.38 12.65 1.45
N LEU A 192 10.69 11.59 1.06
CA LEU A 192 11.24 10.50 0.24
C LEU A 192 10.17 10.11 -0.78
N GLU A 193 10.31 10.58 -2.02
CA GLU A 193 9.40 10.20 -3.10
C GLU A 193 9.36 8.67 -3.25
N TRP A 194 8.17 8.10 -3.25
CA TRP A 194 7.97 6.64 -3.23
C TRP A 194 8.69 5.87 -4.33
N THR A 195 8.87 6.49 -5.51
CA THR A 195 9.58 5.90 -6.64
C THR A 195 11.07 5.69 -6.37
N GLN A 196 11.65 6.41 -5.40
CA GLN A 196 13.04 6.19 -5.00
C GLN A 196 13.28 4.83 -4.32
N ALA A 197 12.22 4.21 -3.80
CA ALA A 197 12.28 2.86 -3.24
C ALA A 197 12.20 1.75 -4.31
N ILE A 198 11.94 2.12 -5.58
CA ILE A 198 11.76 1.18 -6.68
C ILE A 198 13.02 1.12 -7.53
N ASP A 199 13.44 -0.10 -7.87
CA ASP A 199 14.51 -0.36 -8.82
C ASP A 199 13.91 -0.71 -10.19
N THR A 200 13.89 0.28 -11.08
CA THR A 200 13.39 0.12 -12.45
C THR A 200 14.28 -0.80 -13.29
N GLY A 201 15.57 -0.90 -12.95
CA GLY A 201 16.53 -1.81 -13.61
C GLY A 201 16.30 -3.27 -13.24
N ARG A 202 15.58 -3.55 -12.14
CA ARG A 202 15.19 -4.88 -11.69
C ARG A 202 13.67 -5.11 -11.77
N ASN A 203 13.06 -4.79 -12.90
CA ASN A 203 11.65 -5.03 -13.18
C ASN A 203 10.70 -4.39 -12.14
N MET A 204 10.93 -3.15 -11.74
CA MET A 204 10.11 -2.41 -10.77
C MET A 204 10.06 -3.01 -9.36
N ARG A 205 11.04 -3.80 -8.98
CA ARG A 205 11.14 -4.36 -7.62
C ARG A 205 11.45 -3.29 -6.58
N LEU A 206 11.15 -3.57 -5.34
CA LEU A 206 11.75 -2.84 -4.23
C LEU A 206 13.28 -2.96 -4.31
N LYS A 207 13.97 -1.88 -3.99
CA LYS A 207 15.42 -1.88 -3.75
C LYS A 207 15.78 -2.84 -2.63
N THR A 208 17.06 -3.20 -2.52
CA THR A 208 17.54 -4.05 -1.43
C THR A 208 17.39 -3.35 -0.07
N ASP A 209 17.37 -4.12 1.00
CA ASP A 209 17.23 -3.58 2.36
C ASP A 209 18.38 -2.60 2.69
N GLU A 210 19.61 -2.85 2.18
CA GLU A 210 20.74 -1.95 2.34
C GLU A 210 20.52 -0.62 1.60
N GLU A 211 20.04 -0.66 0.36
CA GLU A 211 19.74 0.54 -0.43
C GLU A 211 18.60 1.35 0.19
N LEU A 212 17.55 0.69 0.67
CA LEU A 212 16.42 1.33 1.34
C LEU A 212 16.85 2.00 2.66
N ASN A 213 17.64 1.31 3.48
CA ASN A 213 18.18 1.88 4.72
C ASN A 213 19.10 3.07 4.45
N ALA A 214 19.89 3.04 3.35
CA ALA A 214 20.73 4.17 2.94
C ALA A 214 19.90 5.41 2.54
N LEU A 215 18.68 5.23 2.03
CA LEU A 215 17.74 6.33 1.75
C LEU A 215 17.08 6.89 3.03
N LEU A 216 16.74 6.03 3.99
CA LEU A 216 15.99 6.40 5.19
C LEU A 216 16.86 7.02 6.29
N SER A 217 18.08 6.51 6.45
CA SER A 217 18.98 6.91 7.54
C SER A 217 19.31 8.41 7.55
N PRO A 218 19.66 9.09 6.42
CA PRO A 218 19.92 10.53 6.39
C PRO A 218 18.70 11.38 6.76
N LEU A 219 17.48 10.81 6.62
CA LEU A 219 16.22 11.48 6.96
C LEU A 219 15.83 11.30 8.43
N GLY A 220 16.64 10.58 9.22
CA GLY A 220 16.35 10.26 10.61
C GLY A 220 15.17 9.30 10.78
N ILE A 221 14.85 8.53 9.76
CA ILE A 221 13.84 7.45 9.80
C ILE A 221 14.53 6.19 10.30
N THR A 222 14.22 5.81 11.54
CA THR A 222 14.83 4.68 12.25
C THR A 222 13.76 3.84 12.94
N ALA A 223 14.01 2.54 13.12
CA ALA A 223 12.99 1.57 13.58
C ALA A 223 12.57 1.74 15.05
N ASP A 224 13.31 2.50 15.84
CA ASP A 224 12.99 2.87 17.22
C ASP A 224 11.93 3.97 17.33
N LYS A 225 11.57 4.63 16.20
CA LYS A 225 10.59 5.71 16.17
C LYS A 225 9.27 5.26 15.57
N GLU A 226 8.20 5.98 15.95
CA GLU A 226 6.96 5.92 15.21
C GLU A 226 7.13 6.66 13.88
N VAL A 227 6.76 6.01 12.77
CA VAL A 227 6.80 6.64 11.44
C VAL A 227 5.38 6.76 10.89
N ILE A 228 4.95 8.00 10.59
CA ILE A 228 3.66 8.25 9.95
C ILE A 228 3.91 8.65 8.51
N VAL A 229 3.37 7.86 7.58
CA VAL A 229 3.55 8.09 6.15
C VAL A 229 2.31 8.70 5.51
N TYR A 230 2.51 9.67 4.63
CA TYR A 230 1.43 10.28 3.86
C TYR A 230 1.88 10.62 2.42
N CYS A 231 0.91 10.89 1.56
CA CYS A 231 1.14 11.44 0.22
C CYS A 231 -0.01 12.40 -0.16
N GLN A 232 -0.61 12.28 -1.34
CA GLN A 232 -1.81 13.04 -1.70
C GLN A 232 -3.09 12.36 -1.18
N THR A 233 -3.21 11.01 -1.28
CA THR A 233 -4.43 10.22 -0.99
C THR A 233 -4.12 8.83 -0.44
N HIS A 234 -2.98 8.65 0.22
CA HIS A 234 -2.48 7.38 0.76
C HIS A 234 -2.40 6.22 -0.26
N HIS A 235 -2.07 6.53 -1.49
CA HIS A 235 -1.73 5.55 -2.54
C HIS A 235 -0.21 5.30 -2.54
N ARG A 236 0.58 6.31 -2.87
CA ARG A 236 2.05 6.27 -2.88
C ARG A 236 2.63 5.94 -1.48
N SER A 237 2.06 6.53 -0.45
CA SER A 237 2.48 6.27 0.94
C SER A 237 2.06 4.90 1.47
N ALA A 238 1.08 4.22 0.87
CA ALA A 238 0.82 2.82 1.21
C ALA A 238 1.97 1.90 0.76
N HIS A 239 2.60 2.19 -0.38
CA HIS A 239 3.83 1.52 -0.78
C HIS A 239 4.97 1.80 0.21
N THR A 240 5.16 3.05 0.62
CA THR A 240 6.16 3.43 1.64
C THR A 240 5.88 2.75 2.98
N TYR A 241 4.60 2.64 3.38
CA TYR A 241 4.19 1.88 4.57
C TYR A 241 4.68 0.43 4.49
N LEU A 242 4.36 -0.24 3.38
CA LEU A 242 4.72 -1.65 3.19
C LEU A 242 6.24 -1.85 3.11
N MET A 243 6.97 -0.94 2.46
CA MET A 243 8.44 -0.92 2.44
C MET A 243 9.02 -0.85 3.87
N LEU A 244 8.53 0.05 4.71
CA LEU A 244 8.98 0.16 6.11
C LEU A 244 8.65 -1.12 6.91
N ARG A 245 7.46 -1.70 6.71
CA ARG A 245 7.08 -2.97 7.33
C ARG A 245 8.00 -4.12 6.88
N GLN A 246 8.41 -4.16 5.61
CA GLN A 246 9.39 -5.13 5.08
C GLN A 246 10.75 -4.98 5.74
N LEU A 247 11.19 -3.76 6.05
CA LEU A 247 12.43 -3.46 6.78
C LEU A 247 12.35 -3.72 8.30
N GLY A 248 11.22 -4.24 8.80
CA GLY A 248 11.05 -4.58 10.21
C GLY A 248 10.61 -3.43 11.11
N PHE A 249 10.18 -2.28 10.56
CA PHE A 249 9.60 -1.23 11.37
C PHE A 249 8.26 -1.69 11.94
N GLU A 250 8.12 -1.70 13.27
CA GLU A 250 6.90 -2.14 13.94
C GLU A 250 5.88 -1.01 14.09
N ASN A 251 6.33 0.21 14.36
CA ASN A 251 5.50 1.38 14.62
C ASN A 251 5.36 2.25 13.37
N VAL A 252 4.60 1.77 12.39
CA VAL A 252 4.30 2.52 11.16
C VAL A 252 2.80 2.78 11.08
N LYS A 253 2.43 4.00 10.68
CA LYS A 253 1.04 4.39 10.45
C LYS A 253 0.88 5.05 9.08
N GLY A 254 -0.26 4.79 8.45
CA GLY A 254 -0.68 5.44 7.22
C GLY A 254 -1.73 6.51 7.49
N TYR A 255 -1.52 7.72 7.00
CA TYR A 255 -2.52 8.79 7.03
C TYR A 255 -3.38 8.71 5.78
N ALA A 256 -4.58 8.13 5.89
CA ALA A 256 -5.48 7.91 4.76
C ALA A 256 -5.94 9.22 4.08
N GLY A 257 -6.28 10.24 4.84
CA GLY A 257 -6.67 11.57 4.32
C GLY A 257 -5.53 12.28 3.61
N SER A 258 -4.29 12.07 4.08
CA SER A 258 -3.07 12.60 3.46
C SER A 258 -3.14 14.11 3.18
N TRP A 259 -2.44 14.59 2.17
CA TRP A 259 -2.44 16.02 1.81
C TRP A 259 -3.80 16.51 1.32
N SER A 260 -4.65 15.62 0.75
CA SER A 260 -6.01 15.97 0.35
C SER A 260 -6.91 16.36 1.54
N ASP A 261 -6.59 15.88 2.74
CA ASP A 261 -7.22 16.31 4.00
C ASP A 261 -6.45 17.49 4.61
N TRP A 262 -5.16 17.32 4.92
CA TRP A 262 -4.35 18.32 5.62
C TRP A 262 -4.23 19.65 4.87
N GLY A 263 -3.89 19.62 3.59
CA GLY A 263 -3.68 20.81 2.76
C GLY A 263 -4.95 21.59 2.46
N ASN A 264 -6.12 20.99 2.69
CA ASN A 264 -7.43 21.65 2.54
C ASN A 264 -8.05 22.09 3.87
N ASN A 265 -7.45 21.75 5.01
CA ASN A 265 -7.95 22.17 6.32
C ASN A 265 -7.22 23.46 6.77
N PRO A 266 -7.89 24.64 6.82
CA PRO A 266 -7.25 25.91 7.16
C PRO A 266 -6.72 25.97 8.60
N ASP A 267 -7.23 25.13 9.49
CA ASP A 267 -6.88 25.14 10.91
C ASP A 267 -5.58 24.35 11.19
N LEU A 268 -5.08 23.57 10.22
CA LEU A 268 -3.86 22.79 10.37
C LEU A 268 -2.63 23.57 9.87
N PRO A 269 -1.47 23.47 10.55
CA PRO A 269 -0.26 24.18 10.14
C PRO A 269 0.34 23.60 8.85
N VAL A 270 1.05 24.43 8.08
CA VAL A 270 1.75 24.06 6.84
C VAL A 270 3.11 24.71 6.83
N GLU A 271 4.11 23.97 6.37
CA GLU A 271 5.48 24.39 6.10
C GLU A 271 5.82 24.32 4.61
#